data_5bf4b416943ba9466a2b89477216a379
#
_entry.id   5bf4b416943ba9466a2b89477216a379
#
_cell.length_a   1.000
_cell.length_b   1.000
_cell.length_c   1.000
_cell.angle_alpha   90.00
_cell.angle_beta   90.00
_cell.angle_gamma   90.00
#
_symmetry.space_group_name_H-M   'P 1'
#
loop_
_entity.id
_entity.type
_entity.pdbx_description
1 polymer ?
#
loop_
_entity_poly.entity_id
_entity_poly.type
_entity_poly.pdbx_seq_one_letter_code
_entity_poly.pdbx_strand_id
1 'polypeptide(L)'
;VPGRAAVGHHSGGLLCRRKLLGVFPHDHARSRAYRWGEDGLLGITNRQCRLCFALALWNEKDPILNERLFGLTGLEGNPGEDVKEEYFYLDSTPTHSYMKALYLYPQAAFPYTELTEENLRRGPSDPEYELADAGVFDENRYFSVLAEYAKADPEDLLIRFTVENHGPEPAVLHLLPTAWFRNTWSWGC
;
A
#
# COMPACT_ATOMS: atom_id res chain seq x y z
N VAL A 1 33.67 -39.46 -4.42
CA VAL A 1 33.33 -38.63 -5.58
C VAL A 1 32.35 -37.57 -5.11
N PRO A 2 32.67 -36.28 -5.09
CA PRO A 2 31.79 -35.24 -4.54
C PRO A 2 30.68 -34.89 -5.55
N GLY A 3 29.48 -34.78 -5.04
CA GLY A 3 28.29 -34.38 -5.78
C GLY A 3 28.40 -32.98 -6.37
N ARG A 4 28.07 -32.88 -7.63
CA ARG A 4 27.94 -31.62 -8.36
C ARG A 4 26.81 -30.81 -7.73
N ALA A 5 27.20 -29.68 -7.14
CA ALA A 5 26.25 -28.61 -6.84
C ALA A 5 25.65 -28.08 -8.15
N ALA A 6 24.34 -28.02 -8.19
CA ALA A 6 23.59 -27.56 -9.34
C ALA A 6 23.83 -26.05 -9.58
N VAL A 7 24.60 -25.75 -10.61
CA VAL A 7 24.66 -24.42 -11.22
C VAL A 7 23.53 -24.36 -12.23
N GLY A 8 22.37 -23.92 -11.80
CA GLY A 8 21.18 -23.86 -12.65
C GLY A 8 20.18 -22.76 -12.32
N HIS A 9 20.54 -21.84 -11.44
CA HIS A 9 19.54 -20.86 -10.95
C HIS A 9 19.66 -19.41 -11.45
N HIS A 10 20.60 -19.08 -12.35
CA HIS A 10 20.74 -17.68 -12.78
C HIS A 10 19.93 -17.28 -14.01
N SER A 11 19.48 -18.20 -14.85
CA SER A 11 18.60 -17.88 -15.98
C SER A 11 17.11 -17.91 -15.62
N GLY A 12 16.74 -18.64 -14.57
CA GLY A 12 15.36 -18.67 -14.05
C GLY A 12 14.97 -17.40 -13.29
N GLY A 13 15.93 -16.72 -12.68
CA GLY A 13 15.65 -15.52 -11.88
C GLY A 13 15.18 -14.31 -12.69
N LEU A 14 15.68 -14.12 -13.90
CA LEU A 14 15.26 -13.02 -14.78
C LEU A 14 13.90 -13.28 -15.44
N LEU A 15 13.60 -14.52 -15.78
CA LEU A 15 12.29 -14.91 -16.29
C LEU A 15 11.22 -14.91 -15.18
N CYS A 16 11.61 -15.24 -13.97
CA CYS A 16 10.74 -15.14 -12.80
C CYS A 16 10.45 -13.67 -12.44
N ARG A 17 11.43 -12.76 -12.53
CA ARG A 17 11.21 -11.31 -12.33
C ARG A 17 10.26 -10.71 -13.37
N ARG A 18 10.42 -11.04 -14.66
CA ARG A 18 9.47 -10.57 -15.70
C ARG A 18 8.07 -11.14 -15.53
N LYS A 19 7.92 -12.37 -15.04
CA LYS A 19 6.61 -12.94 -14.70
C LYS A 19 6.07 -12.41 -13.37
N LEU A 20 6.91 -12.09 -12.41
CA LEU A 20 6.50 -11.52 -11.11
C LEU A 20 5.88 -10.12 -11.28
N LEU A 21 6.45 -9.27 -12.11
CA LEU A 21 5.91 -7.94 -12.40
C LEU A 21 4.59 -7.97 -13.21
N GLY A 22 4.27 -9.10 -13.86
CA GLY A 22 3.00 -9.29 -14.56
C GLY A 22 2.02 -10.26 -13.87
N VAL A 23 2.32 -10.72 -12.65
CA VAL A 23 1.59 -11.84 -12.00
C VAL A 23 0.95 -11.44 -10.67
N PHE A 24 1.09 -10.20 -10.22
CA PHE A 24 0.40 -9.74 -9.01
C PHE A 24 -0.59 -8.63 -9.33
N PRO A 25 -1.73 -8.95 -9.98
CA PRO A 25 -2.80 -7.99 -10.11
C PRO A 25 -3.26 -7.55 -8.71
N HIS A 26 -3.82 -6.36 -8.63
CA HIS A 26 -4.29 -5.80 -7.36
C HIS A 26 -5.18 -6.75 -6.56
N ASP A 27 -5.94 -7.62 -7.23
CA ASP A 27 -6.79 -8.64 -6.60
C ASP A 27 -6.03 -9.63 -5.69
N HIS A 28 -4.75 -9.85 -5.95
CA HIS A 28 -3.90 -10.69 -5.10
C HIS A 28 -3.33 -9.94 -3.87
N ALA A 29 -3.58 -8.67 -3.81
CA ALA A 29 -3.03 -7.76 -2.83
C ALA A 29 -3.41 -8.08 -1.40
N ARG A 30 -4.66 -8.49 -1.17
CA ARG A 30 -5.18 -8.78 0.16
C ARG A 30 -4.40 -9.88 0.87
N SER A 31 -4.08 -10.96 0.16
CA SER A 31 -3.31 -12.07 0.73
C SER A 31 -1.86 -11.69 1.04
N ARG A 32 -1.31 -10.69 0.34
CA ARG A 32 0.07 -10.21 0.57
C ARG A 32 0.16 -9.26 1.75
N ALA A 33 -0.76 -8.32 1.89
CA ALA A 33 -0.75 -7.35 2.98
C ALA A 33 -0.65 -8.04 4.35
N TYR A 34 -1.45 -9.10 4.55
CA TYR A 34 -1.43 -9.86 5.80
C TYR A 34 -0.27 -10.87 5.91
N ARG A 35 0.42 -11.13 4.82
CA ARG A 35 1.57 -12.04 4.80
C ARG A 35 2.87 -11.35 5.20
N TRP A 36 3.11 -10.17 4.67
CA TRP A 36 4.38 -9.46 4.84
C TRP A 36 4.28 -8.26 5.78
N GLY A 37 3.10 -7.64 5.86
CA GLY A 37 2.87 -6.42 6.63
C GLY A 37 3.49 -5.16 6.01
N GLU A 38 4.23 -5.31 4.92
CA GLU A 38 4.94 -4.23 4.25
C GLU A 38 4.01 -3.35 3.41
N ASP A 39 2.97 -3.98 2.86
CA ASP A 39 2.03 -3.36 1.94
C ASP A 39 0.81 -2.74 2.67
N GLY A 40 0.74 -2.85 3.99
CA GLY A 40 -0.38 -2.32 4.77
C GLY A 40 -0.39 -0.80 4.79
N LEU A 41 -1.57 -0.21 4.63
CA LEU A 41 -1.75 1.24 4.67
C LEU A 41 -1.27 1.80 6.01
N LEU A 42 -0.32 2.75 5.97
CA LEU A 42 0.32 3.33 7.16
C LEU A 42 0.86 2.25 8.12
N GLY A 43 1.35 1.14 7.54
CA GLY A 43 1.74 -0.05 8.27
C GLY A 43 3.05 0.10 9.02
N ILE A 44 3.11 -0.52 10.19
CA ILE A 44 4.33 -0.68 10.99
C ILE A 44 4.47 -2.12 11.45
N THR A 45 5.70 -2.54 11.69
CA THR A 45 6.00 -3.87 12.21
C THR A 45 7.06 -3.82 13.30
N ASN A 46 7.14 -4.86 14.09
CA ASN A 46 8.32 -5.06 14.93
C ASN A 46 9.54 -5.44 14.05
N ARG A 47 10.75 -5.35 14.59
CA ARG A 47 12.00 -5.60 13.86
C ARG A 47 12.04 -6.95 13.11
N GLN A 48 11.32 -7.94 13.57
CA GLN A 48 11.29 -9.28 12.97
C GLN A 48 10.08 -9.48 12.05
N CYS A 49 9.28 -8.44 11.82
CA CYS A 49 8.03 -8.48 11.06
C CYS A 49 7.09 -9.62 11.53
N ARG A 50 7.06 -9.91 12.83
CA ARG A 50 6.17 -10.93 13.41
C ARG A 50 4.85 -10.34 13.86
N LEU A 51 4.89 -9.17 14.48
CA LEU A 51 3.72 -8.39 14.85
C LEU A 51 3.61 -7.23 13.88
N CYS A 52 2.48 -7.12 13.25
CA CYS A 52 2.16 -6.11 12.25
C CYS A 52 0.98 -5.28 12.73
N PHE A 53 0.99 -4.02 12.36
CA PHE A 53 -0.13 -3.11 12.56
C PHE A 53 -0.30 -2.27 11.30
N ALA A 54 -1.54 -2.09 10.85
CA ALA A 54 -1.87 -1.17 9.76
C ALA A 54 -3.27 -0.59 9.96
N LEU A 55 -3.58 0.45 9.21
CA LEU A 55 -4.90 1.04 9.15
C LEU A 55 -5.60 0.53 7.89
N ALA A 56 -6.88 0.18 8.00
CA ALA A 56 -7.75 0.07 6.85
C ALA A 56 -8.79 1.18 6.88
N LEU A 57 -9.19 1.65 5.71
CA LEU A 57 -10.14 2.74 5.53
C LEU A 57 -11.28 2.33 4.61
N TRP A 58 -12.48 2.89 4.86
CA TRP A 58 -13.60 2.70 3.96
C TRP A 58 -14.56 3.89 4.04
N ASN A 59 -14.90 4.43 2.89
CA ASN A 59 -15.77 5.60 2.73
C ASN A 59 -17.21 5.23 2.30
N GLU A 60 -17.59 3.95 2.37
CA GLU A 60 -18.88 3.39 1.91
C GLU A 60 -19.14 3.46 0.40
N LYS A 61 -18.31 4.14 -0.35
CA LYS A 61 -18.42 4.27 -1.83
C LYS A 61 -17.37 3.45 -2.55
N ASP A 62 -16.22 3.24 -1.92
CA ASP A 62 -15.17 2.40 -2.46
C ASP A 62 -15.67 0.94 -2.50
N PRO A 63 -15.58 0.25 -3.64
CA PRO A 63 -15.97 -1.15 -3.76
C PRO A 63 -15.03 -2.10 -3.00
N ILE A 64 -13.86 -1.63 -2.60
CA ILE A 64 -12.82 -2.41 -1.92
C ILE A 64 -12.47 -1.71 -0.61
N LEU A 65 -12.32 -2.51 0.46
CA LEU A 65 -11.74 -2.02 1.70
C LEU A 65 -10.28 -1.60 1.44
N ASN A 66 -9.97 -0.33 1.69
CA ASN A 66 -8.61 0.17 1.51
C ASN A 66 -7.72 -0.21 2.70
N GLU A 67 -7.11 -1.37 2.63
CA GLU A 67 -6.23 -1.95 3.65
C GLU A 67 -4.75 -1.95 3.23
N ARG A 68 -4.46 -1.56 2.00
CA ARG A 68 -3.12 -1.40 1.44
C ARG A 68 -3.13 -0.37 0.32
N LEU A 69 -1.95 0.14 -0.01
CA LEU A 69 -1.80 1.05 -1.14
C LEU A 69 -2.08 0.33 -2.47
N PHE A 70 -2.87 0.98 -3.32
CA PHE A 70 -3.08 0.56 -4.69
C PHE A 70 -1.92 0.97 -5.57
N GLY A 71 -1.42 0.06 -6.37
CA GLY A 71 -0.37 0.33 -7.32
C GLY A 71 -0.52 -0.51 -8.58
N LEU A 72 0.08 -0.03 -9.65
CA LEU A 72 0.14 -0.70 -10.94
C LEU A 72 1.49 -1.38 -11.11
N THR A 73 1.49 -2.58 -11.72
CA THR A 73 2.70 -3.37 -11.93
C THR A 73 2.79 -3.91 -13.34
N GLY A 74 3.97 -3.90 -13.93
CA GLY A 74 4.25 -4.57 -15.20
C GLY A 74 3.41 -4.08 -16.35
N LEU A 75 2.47 -4.91 -16.83
CA LEU A 75 1.62 -4.60 -17.98
C LEU A 75 0.50 -3.61 -17.68
N GLU A 76 0.20 -3.38 -16.41
CA GLU A 76 -0.85 -2.46 -15.97
C GLU A 76 -0.35 -1.03 -15.80
N GLY A 77 0.95 -0.81 -15.90
CA GLY A 77 1.58 0.49 -15.70
C GLY A 77 2.98 0.55 -16.28
N ASN A 78 3.77 1.50 -15.82
CA ASN A 78 5.17 1.62 -16.17
C ASN A 78 5.99 0.39 -15.69
N PRO A 79 7.17 0.12 -16.30
CA PRO A 79 8.05 -0.92 -15.82
C PRO A 79 8.53 -0.64 -14.40
N GLY A 80 7.85 -1.19 -13.41
CA GLY A 80 8.13 -0.99 -11.99
C GLY A 80 6.88 -1.19 -11.14
N GLU A 81 7.02 -1.00 -9.85
CA GLU A 81 5.90 -0.83 -8.93
C GLU A 81 5.62 0.66 -8.82
N ASP A 82 4.41 1.05 -9.16
CA ASP A 82 3.98 2.43 -9.16
C ASP A 82 2.70 2.56 -8.32
N VAL A 83 2.82 3.29 -7.21
CA VAL A 83 1.70 3.50 -6.28
C VAL A 83 0.89 4.69 -6.76
N LYS A 84 -0.40 4.46 -7.04
CA LYS A 84 -1.35 5.45 -7.54
C LYS A 84 -2.21 6.02 -6.41
N GLU A 85 -1.59 6.36 -5.31
CA GLU A 85 -2.25 6.97 -4.15
C GLU A 85 -1.45 8.13 -3.59
N GLU A 86 -2.14 9.06 -2.94
CA GLU A 86 -1.54 10.24 -2.34
C GLU A 86 -1.15 10.00 -0.89
N TYR A 87 0.11 9.68 -0.65
CA TYR A 87 0.66 9.47 0.69
C TYR A 87 2.02 10.14 0.85
N PHE A 88 2.31 10.61 2.05
CA PHE A 88 3.48 11.41 2.34
C PHE A 88 4.11 10.97 3.66
N TYR A 89 5.36 10.56 3.64
CA TYR A 89 6.16 10.37 4.83
C TYR A 89 6.70 11.73 5.29
N LEU A 90 6.19 12.23 6.42
CA LEU A 90 6.48 13.58 6.90
C LEU A 90 7.67 13.64 7.85
N ASP A 91 7.82 12.63 8.71
CA ASP A 91 8.89 12.58 9.70
C ASP A 91 9.19 11.13 10.12
N SER A 92 10.46 10.87 10.42
CA SER A 92 10.90 9.61 11.01
C SER A 92 12.26 9.80 11.70
N THR A 93 12.30 9.53 12.98
CA THR A 93 13.58 9.52 13.71
C THR A 93 14.43 8.32 13.29
N PRO A 94 15.78 8.41 13.33
CA PRO A 94 16.66 7.30 12.98
C PRO A 94 16.42 6.03 13.82
N THR A 95 15.90 6.18 15.04
CA THR A 95 15.57 5.09 15.95
C THR A 95 14.14 4.56 15.76
N HIS A 96 13.36 5.17 14.88
CA HIS A 96 11.93 4.94 14.71
C HIS A 96 11.16 5.09 16.04
N SER A 97 11.66 5.95 16.94
CA SER A 97 10.95 6.30 18.18
C SER A 97 9.78 7.26 17.93
N TYR A 98 9.80 7.95 16.79
CA TYR A 98 8.69 8.75 16.28
C TYR A 98 8.63 8.65 14.77
N MET A 99 7.43 8.47 14.23
CA MET A 99 7.16 8.44 12.79
C MET A 99 5.85 9.14 12.52
N LYS A 100 5.76 9.82 11.38
CA LYS A 100 4.60 10.59 10.97
C LYS A 100 4.37 10.48 9.48
N ALA A 101 3.14 10.17 9.08
CA ALA A 101 2.75 10.08 7.68
C ALA A 101 1.36 10.66 7.47
N LEU A 102 1.12 11.20 6.28
CA LEU A 102 -0.16 11.71 5.82
C LEU A 102 -0.64 10.88 4.65
N TYR A 103 -1.92 10.55 4.64
CA TYR A 103 -2.61 9.89 3.55
C TYR A 103 -3.86 10.68 3.17
N LEU A 104 -4.09 10.87 1.85
CA LEU A 104 -5.29 11.52 1.33
C LEU A 104 -6.21 10.50 0.71
N TYR A 105 -7.43 10.39 1.25
CA TYR A 105 -8.41 9.41 0.82
C TYR A 105 -9.63 10.09 0.19
N PRO A 106 -9.98 9.76 -1.07
CA PRO A 106 -11.14 10.34 -1.73
C PRO A 106 -12.45 10.03 -1.00
N GLN A 107 -13.42 10.96 -1.11
CA GLN A 107 -14.80 10.72 -0.68
C GLN A 107 -15.65 10.01 -1.74
N ALA A 108 -15.15 9.93 -2.98
CA ALA A 108 -15.75 9.18 -4.08
C ALA A 108 -15.29 7.70 -4.05
N ALA A 109 -15.88 6.87 -4.91
CA ALA A 109 -15.32 5.55 -5.19
C ALA A 109 -13.92 5.71 -5.78
N PHE A 110 -12.99 4.85 -5.36
CA PHE A 110 -11.61 4.89 -5.86
C PHE A 110 -11.59 4.41 -7.33
N PRO A 111 -10.91 5.13 -8.23
CA PRO A 111 -11.02 4.92 -9.67
C PRO A 111 -10.06 3.82 -10.18
N TYR A 112 -10.09 2.62 -9.60
CA TYR A 112 -9.18 1.51 -9.91
C TYR A 112 -9.12 1.18 -11.40
N THR A 113 -10.29 1.05 -12.04
CA THR A 113 -10.40 0.68 -13.45
C THR A 113 -9.84 1.78 -14.34
N GLU A 114 -10.20 3.02 -14.08
CA GLU A 114 -9.76 4.18 -14.86
C GLU A 114 -8.23 4.32 -14.80
N LEU A 115 -7.64 4.23 -13.59
CA LEU A 115 -6.19 4.27 -13.42
C LEU A 115 -5.50 3.17 -14.21
N THR A 116 -6.04 1.95 -14.16
CA THR A 116 -5.46 0.81 -14.89
C THR A 116 -5.58 0.99 -16.42
N GLU A 117 -6.77 1.29 -16.92
CA GLU A 117 -7.03 1.39 -18.36
C GLU A 117 -6.28 2.56 -18.99
N GLU A 118 -6.26 3.71 -18.32
CA GLU A 118 -5.59 4.89 -18.84
C GLU A 118 -4.07 4.71 -18.88
N ASN A 119 -3.45 4.13 -17.86
CA ASN A 119 -2.03 3.85 -17.87
C ASN A 119 -1.65 2.77 -18.89
N LEU A 120 -2.49 1.75 -19.10
CA LEU A 120 -2.29 0.76 -20.16
C LEU A 120 -2.32 1.39 -21.57
N ARG A 121 -3.14 2.42 -21.77
CA ARG A 121 -3.28 3.13 -23.05
C ARG A 121 -2.08 4.02 -23.34
N ARG A 122 -1.40 4.53 -22.32
CA ARG A 122 -0.26 5.44 -22.45
C ARG A 122 1.02 4.66 -22.76
N GLY A 123 1.83 5.25 -23.63
CA GLY A 123 3.15 4.69 -23.98
C GLY A 123 4.24 5.13 -23.01
N PRO A 124 5.44 4.54 -23.11
CA PRO A 124 6.56 4.87 -22.21
C PRO A 124 7.05 6.32 -22.26
N SER A 125 6.63 7.08 -23.28
CA SER A 125 6.98 8.50 -23.47
C SER A 125 5.85 9.45 -23.05
N ASP A 126 4.71 8.92 -22.72
CA ASP A 126 3.55 9.72 -22.26
C ASP A 126 3.67 9.98 -20.77
N PRO A 127 3.17 11.10 -20.27
CA PRO A 127 3.04 11.31 -18.82
C PRO A 127 2.18 10.21 -18.22
N GLU A 128 2.54 9.77 -17.03
CA GLU A 128 1.71 8.83 -16.26
C GLU A 128 0.37 9.46 -15.89
N TYR A 129 -0.65 8.62 -15.76
CA TYR A 129 -1.95 9.04 -15.24
C TYR A 129 -2.01 8.77 -13.74
N GLU A 130 -2.14 9.83 -12.98
CA GLU A 130 -2.12 9.80 -11.54
C GLU A 130 -3.52 9.90 -10.94
N LEU A 131 -3.66 9.58 -9.65
CA LEU A 131 -4.93 9.68 -8.94
C LEU A 131 -5.50 11.11 -8.98
N ALA A 132 -4.64 12.12 -8.93
CA ALA A 132 -5.03 13.51 -9.02
C ALA A 132 -5.66 13.86 -10.39
N ASP A 133 -5.22 13.19 -11.47
CA ASP A 133 -5.75 13.42 -12.81
C ASP A 133 -7.18 12.88 -12.98
N ALA A 134 -7.59 11.91 -12.15
CA ALA A 134 -8.94 11.36 -12.16
C ALA A 134 -9.99 12.29 -11.52
N GLY A 135 -9.60 13.48 -11.03
CA GLY A 135 -10.51 14.47 -10.47
C GLY A 135 -11.16 14.07 -9.14
N VAL A 136 -10.70 13.00 -8.50
CA VAL A 136 -11.31 12.52 -7.23
C VAL A 136 -11.11 13.46 -6.05
N PHE A 137 -10.19 14.42 -6.19
CA PHE A 137 -9.93 15.45 -5.18
C PHE A 137 -10.59 16.79 -5.51
N ASP A 138 -11.36 16.87 -6.61
CA ASP A 138 -12.05 18.09 -7.00
C ASP A 138 -12.99 18.59 -5.89
N GLU A 139 -13.14 19.89 -5.78
CA GLU A 139 -13.92 20.55 -4.73
C GLU A 139 -13.49 20.18 -3.30
N ASN A 140 -12.22 19.75 -3.12
CA ASN A 140 -11.67 19.28 -1.85
C ASN A 140 -12.43 18.09 -1.23
N ARG A 141 -13.07 17.24 -2.03
CA ARG A 141 -13.86 16.09 -1.56
C ARG A 141 -12.99 14.91 -1.15
N TYR A 142 -12.20 15.09 -0.12
CA TYR A 142 -11.32 14.04 0.43
C TYR A 142 -11.19 14.16 1.95
N PHE A 143 -10.66 13.09 2.53
CA PHE A 143 -10.21 13.05 3.91
C PHE A 143 -8.69 13.12 3.95
N SER A 144 -8.12 13.90 4.87
CA SER A 144 -6.73 13.74 5.27
C SER A 144 -6.65 12.87 6.52
N VAL A 145 -5.79 11.87 6.48
CA VAL A 145 -5.54 10.92 7.58
C VAL A 145 -4.08 11.04 7.99
N LEU A 146 -3.84 11.73 9.09
CA LEU A 146 -2.52 11.88 9.67
C LEU A 146 -2.28 10.78 10.70
N ALA A 147 -1.27 9.95 10.46
CA ALA A 147 -0.84 8.91 11.39
C ALA A 147 0.44 9.32 12.11
N GLU A 148 0.46 9.19 13.42
CA GLU A 148 1.61 9.42 14.26
C GLU A 148 1.85 8.21 15.15
N TYR A 149 3.09 7.76 15.18
CA TYR A 149 3.56 6.64 16.01
C TYR A 149 4.68 7.14 16.90
N ALA A 150 4.54 6.93 18.20
CA ALA A 150 5.54 7.35 19.17
C ALA A 150 5.80 6.26 20.20
N LYS A 151 7.05 5.91 20.41
CA LYS A 151 7.45 4.97 21.46
C LYS A 151 7.52 5.67 22.79
N ALA A 152 6.67 5.27 23.72
CA ALA A 152 6.81 5.63 25.13
C ALA A 152 7.88 4.76 25.82
N ASP A 153 8.02 3.49 25.38
CA ASP A 153 8.99 2.50 25.85
C ASP A 153 9.31 1.53 24.69
N PRO A 154 10.38 0.70 24.73
CA PRO A 154 10.65 -0.30 23.71
C PRO A 154 9.48 -1.26 23.40
N GLU A 155 8.63 -1.51 24.37
CA GLU A 155 7.46 -2.39 24.25
C GLU A 155 6.11 -1.62 24.29
N ASP A 156 6.14 -0.30 24.36
CA ASP A 156 4.96 0.56 24.41
C ASP A 156 4.95 1.55 23.24
N LEU A 157 3.98 1.39 22.35
CA LEU A 157 3.80 2.21 21.16
C LEU A 157 2.46 2.95 21.22
N LEU A 158 2.53 4.26 21.25
CA LEU A 158 1.38 5.15 21.15
C LEU A 158 1.07 5.43 19.69
N ILE A 159 -0.20 5.31 19.33
CA ILE A 159 -0.67 5.52 17.95
C ILE A 159 -1.77 6.58 18.00
N ARG A 160 -1.64 7.59 17.14
CA ARG A 160 -2.65 8.63 16.98
C ARG A 160 -3.02 8.80 15.51
N PHE A 161 -4.31 8.73 15.20
CA PHE A 161 -4.86 9.12 13.92
C PHE A 161 -5.64 10.43 14.08
N THR A 162 -5.32 11.41 13.26
CA THR A 162 -6.08 12.65 13.12
C THR A 162 -6.70 12.66 11.74
N VAL A 163 -8.01 12.80 11.69
CA VAL A 163 -8.77 12.78 10.42
C VAL A 163 -9.51 14.09 10.26
N GLU A 164 -9.37 14.66 9.07
CA GLU A 164 -10.08 15.87 8.68
C GLU A 164 -10.88 15.63 7.41
N ASN A 165 -12.13 16.05 7.42
CA ASN A 165 -12.96 16.10 6.22
C ASN A 165 -12.77 17.47 5.55
N HIS A 166 -12.21 17.47 4.35
CA HIS A 166 -11.99 18.70 3.58
C HIS A 166 -13.18 19.06 2.68
N GLY A 167 -14.08 18.11 2.46
CA GLY A 167 -15.29 18.35 1.67
C GLY A 167 -16.27 19.31 2.36
N PRO A 168 -17.13 19.97 1.60
CA PRO A 168 -18.09 20.95 2.12
C PRO A 168 -19.24 20.33 2.92
N GLU A 169 -19.42 19.00 2.83
CA GLU A 169 -20.54 18.29 3.44
C GLU A 169 -20.04 17.20 4.42
N PRO A 170 -20.86 16.83 5.41
CA PRO A 170 -20.54 15.66 6.22
C PRO A 170 -20.39 14.40 5.37
N ALA A 171 -19.34 13.63 5.61
CA ALA A 171 -19.09 12.37 4.92
C ALA A 171 -18.66 11.29 5.93
N VAL A 172 -19.01 10.04 5.65
CA VAL A 172 -18.66 8.90 6.50
C VAL A 172 -17.29 8.37 6.14
N LEU A 173 -16.50 8.08 7.15
CA LEU A 173 -15.25 7.36 7.01
C LEU A 173 -15.12 6.34 8.16
N HIS A 174 -14.94 5.08 7.81
CA HIS A 174 -14.61 4.03 8.75
C HIS A 174 -13.09 3.90 8.88
N LEU A 175 -12.59 3.98 10.11
CA LEU A 175 -11.20 3.71 10.45
C LEU A 175 -11.14 2.35 11.14
N LEU A 176 -10.33 1.45 10.63
CA LEU A 176 -10.20 0.07 11.08
C LEU A 176 -8.73 -0.23 11.44
N PRO A 177 -8.26 0.22 12.62
CA PRO A 177 -6.92 -0.13 13.09
C PRO A 177 -6.83 -1.64 13.28
N THR A 178 -5.86 -2.28 12.65
CA THR A 178 -5.73 -3.74 12.66
C THR A 178 -4.34 -4.14 13.13
N ALA A 179 -4.28 -4.99 14.14
CA ALA A 179 -3.05 -5.64 14.60
C ALA A 179 -3.13 -7.14 14.37
N TRP A 180 -2.08 -7.73 13.82
CA TRP A 180 -2.04 -9.17 13.55
C TRP A 180 -0.63 -9.73 13.67
N PHE A 181 -0.55 -11.05 13.87
CA PHE A 181 0.69 -11.77 13.71
C PHE A 181 0.84 -12.18 12.24
N ARG A 182 2.05 -12.00 11.69
CA ARG A 182 2.35 -12.35 10.31
C ARG A 182 1.93 -13.79 10.00
N ASN A 183 1.13 -13.95 8.95
CA ASN A 183 0.68 -15.25 8.51
C ASN A 183 1.83 -16.00 7.80
N THR A 184 2.28 -17.09 8.41
CA THR A 184 3.35 -17.95 7.88
C THR A 184 2.87 -19.34 7.48
N TRP A 185 1.58 -19.58 7.46
CA TRP A 185 1.00 -20.92 7.23
C TRP A 185 1.41 -21.54 5.89
N SER A 186 1.64 -20.76 4.88
CA SER A 186 2.04 -21.22 3.55
C SER A 186 3.57 -21.37 3.37
N TRP A 187 4.37 -21.18 4.43
CA TRP A 187 5.83 -21.20 4.34
C TRP A 187 6.43 -22.58 4.61
N GLY A 188 5.64 -23.52 5.06
CA GLY A 188 6.09 -24.84 5.50
C GLY A 188 5.77 -25.99 4.53
N CYS A 189 5.48 -25.68 3.25
CA CYS A 189 5.21 -26.71 2.22
C CYS A 189 6.37 -26.84 1.26
#